data_2eb33c89b8b6e532ba110751cd8e31a5
#
_entry.id   2eb33c89b8b6e532ba110751cd8e31a5
#
_cell.length_a   1.000
_cell.length_b   1.000
_cell.length_c   1.000
_cell.angle_alpha   90.00
_cell.angle_beta   90.00
_cell.angle_gamma   90.00
#
_symmetry.space_group_name_H-M   'P 1'
#
loop_
_entity.id
_entity.type
_entity.pdbx_description
1 polymer ?
#
loop_
_entity_poly.entity_id
_entity_poly.type
_entity_poly.pdbx_seq_one_letter_code
_entity_poly.pdbx_strand_id
1 'polypeptide(L)'
;MVEFPGNHAEKFRSHLGSFGISGNLALRPMYLLSGGQKSRVAFALITWSKPHILLLDEPTNHLDFDAINALIVALNNYEGGLVIVSHDQYFLSSVCDRLYVVKNRKVKLFEGDIDEYRKSLQK
;
A
#
# COMPACT_ATOMS: atom_id res chain seq x y z
N MET A 1 -16.55 -8.64 11.78
CA MET A 1 -16.21 -7.22 11.98
C MET A 1 -15.19 -7.11 13.08
N VAL A 2 -14.11 -6.40 12.85
CA VAL A 2 -13.12 -6.17 13.90
C VAL A 2 -13.57 -4.99 14.75
N GLU A 3 -13.74 -5.22 16.03
CA GLU A 3 -14.13 -4.18 16.98
C GLU A 3 -12.88 -3.63 17.67
N PHE A 4 -12.76 -2.30 17.71
CA PHE A 4 -11.69 -1.63 18.43
C PHE A 4 -12.31 -0.99 19.68
N PRO A 5 -11.82 -1.32 20.90
CA PRO A 5 -12.40 -0.80 22.13
C PRO A 5 -12.08 0.69 22.33
N GLY A 6 -12.99 1.40 23.00
CA GLY A 6 -12.81 2.80 23.41
C GLY A 6 -13.24 3.84 22.38
N ASN A 7 -12.79 5.09 22.55
CA ASN A 7 -13.12 6.24 21.70
C ASN A 7 -12.42 6.19 20.35
N HIS A 8 -12.48 5.05 19.67
CA HIS A 8 -11.69 4.87 18.46
C HIS A 8 -12.43 5.24 17.18
N ALA A 9 -13.74 5.55 17.25
CA ALA A 9 -14.52 5.87 16.05
C ALA A 9 -13.96 7.06 15.30
N GLU A 10 -13.67 8.17 15.98
CA GLU A 10 -13.10 9.36 15.35
C GLU A 10 -11.65 9.15 14.92
N LYS A 11 -10.87 8.46 15.74
CA LYS A 11 -9.49 8.12 15.39
C LYS A 11 -9.46 7.23 14.16
N PHE A 12 -10.34 6.26 14.08
CA PHE A 12 -10.44 5.38 12.92
C PHE A 12 -10.89 6.16 11.67
N ARG A 13 -11.83 7.10 11.81
CA ARG A 13 -12.22 7.96 10.69
C ARG A 13 -11.06 8.82 10.19
N SER A 14 -10.26 9.39 11.09
CA SER A 14 -9.07 10.13 10.71
C SER A 14 -8.08 9.24 9.97
N HIS A 15 -7.91 8.02 10.44
CA HIS A 15 -7.05 7.05 9.80
C HIS A 15 -7.57 6.69 8.40
N LEU A 16 -8.87 6.44 8.27
CA LEU A 16 -9.49 6.22 6.95
C LEU A 16 -9.29 7.42 6.03
N GLY A 17 -9.37 8.63 6.56
CA GLY A 17 -9.14 9.86 5.81
C GLY A 17 -7.75 9.92 5.19
N SER A 18 -6.75 9.41 5.89
CA SER A 18 -5.38 9.35 5.36
C SER A 18 -5.27 8.43 4.13
N PHE A 19 -6.23 7.53 3.95
CA PHE A 19 -6.33 6.66 2.77
C PHE A 19 -7.36 7.16 1.75
N GLY A 20 -7.85 8.39 1.91
CA GLY A 20 -8.81 8.99 0.98
C GLY A 20 -10.26 8.59 1.24
N ILE A 21 -10.56 7.95 2.36
CA ILE A 21 -11.92 7.60 2.77
C ILE A 21 -12.37 8.57 3.85
N SER A 22 -13.04 9.64 3.46
CA SER A 22 -13.44 10.71 4.39
C SER A 22 -14.89 11.13 4.16
N GLY A 23 -15.43 11.90 5.09
CA GLY A 23 -16.78 12.41 5.03
C GLY A 23 -17.83 11.30 4.95
N ASN A 24 -18.74 11.42 3.98
CA ASN A 24 -19.83 10.44 3.81
C ASN A 24 -19.31 9.06 3.40
N LEU A 25 -18.15 8.97 2.74
CA LEU A 25 -17.58 7.68 2.35
C LEU A 25 -17.26 6.82 3.58
N ALA A 26 -16.77 7.43 4.66
CA ALA A 26 -16.44 6.71 5.89
C ALA A 26 -17.67 6.14 6.59
N LEU A 27 -18.85 6.67 6.28
CA LEU A 27 -20.11 6.25 6.87
C LEU A 27 -20.92 5.29 5.98
N ARG A 28 -20.44 5.05 4.74
CA ARG A 28 -21.15 4.17 3.80
C ARG A 28 -20.96 2.71 4.13
N PRO A 29 -21.96 1.87 3.88
CA PRO A 29 -21.76 0.43 3.87
C PRO A 29 -20.70 0.03 2.83
N MET A 30 -19.91 -0.99 3.17
CA MET A 30 -18.82 -1.46 2.32
C MET A 30 -19.25 -1.82 0.89
N TYR A 31 -20.43 -2.39 0.72
CA TYR A 31 -20.91 -2.81 -0.59
C TYR A 31 -21.21 -1.64 -1.54
N LEU A 32 -21.32 -0.42 -1.02
CA LEU A 32 -21.52 0.78 -1.84
C LEU A 32 -20.22 1.43 -2.29
N LEU A 33 -19.07 0.93 -1.82
CA LEU A 33 -17.79 1.47 -2.19
C LEU A 33 -17.29 0.87 -3.51
N SER A 34 -16.53 1.64 -4.28
CA SER A 34 -15.83 1.12 -5.46
C SER A 34 -14.75 0.13 -5.06
N GLY A 35 -14.22 -0.62 -6.03
CA GLY A 35 -13.12 -1.55 -5.79
C GLY A 35 -11.89 -0.86 -5.18
N GLY A 36 -11.52 0.31 -5.72
CA GLY A 36 -10.42 1.10 -5.18
C GLY A 36 -10.68 1.60 -3.77
N GLN A 37 -11.91 2.04 -3.49
CA GLN A 37 -12.30 2.48 -2.15
C GLN A 37 -12.26 1.33 -1.15
N LYS A 38 -12.74 0.14 -1.56
CA LYS A 38 -12.65 -1.06 -0.71
C LYS A 38 -11.20 -1.42 -0.39
N SER A 39 -10.32 -1.32 -1.37
CA SER A 39 -8.89 -1.57 -1.17
C SER A 39 -8.28 -0.58 -0.18
N ARG A 40 -8.65 0.69 -0.26
CA ARG A 40 -8.19 1.71 0.68
C ARG A 40 -8.64 1.40 2.11
N VAL A 41 -9.87 0.95 2.29
CA VAL A 41 -10.38 0.55 3.60
C VAL A 41 -9.60 -0.66 4.11
N ALA A 42 -9.33 -1.65 3.26
CA ALA A 42 -8.54 -2.82 3.64
C ALA A 42 -7.14 -2.43 4.13
N PHE A 43 -6.46 -1.53 3.42
CA PHE A 43 -5.15 -1.02 3.84
C PHE A 43 -5.24 -0.25 5.15
N ALA A 44 -6.29 0.56 5.33
CA ALA A 44 -6.51 1.27 6.57
C ALA A 44 -6.69 0.31 7.76
N LEU A 45 -7.43 -0.78 7.56
CA LEU A 45 -7.61 -1.79 8.60
C LEU A 45 -6.29 -2.47 8.99
N ILE A 46 -5.50 -2.85 7.99
CA ILE A 46 -4.22 -3.50 8.22
C ILE A 46 -3.27 -2.57 8.97
N THR A 47 -3.15 -1.32 8.54
CA THR A 47 -2.24 -0.36 9.16
C THR A 47 -2.74 0.15 10.51
N TRP A 48 -4.04 0.05 10.77
CA TRP A 48 -4.61 0.43 12.07
C TRP A 48 -4.01 -0.39 13.22
N SER A 49 -3.75 -1.67 13.00
CA SER A 49 -3.14 -2.53 14.00
C SER A 49 -1.65 -2.25 14.23
N LYS A 50 -1.06 -1.37 13.43
CA LYS A 50 0.35 -0.95 13.50
C LYS A 50 1.33 -2.13 13.50
N PRO A 51 1.27 -3.02 12.47
CA PRO A 51 2.21 -4.12 12.40
C PRO A 51 3.64 -3.60 12.24
N HIS A 52 4.61 -4.38 12.73
CA HIS A 52 6.02 -4.01 12.59
C HIS A 52 6.50 -4.15 11.15
N ILE A 53 6.00 -5.15 10.44
CA ILE A 53 6.34 -5.41 9.04
C ILE A 53 5.04 -5.65 8.29
N LEU A 54 4.90 -4.98 7.15
CA LEU A 54 3.75 -5.12 6.27
C LEU A 54 4.21 -5.77 4.97
N LEU A 55 3.57 -6.89 4.62
CA LEU A 55 3.85 -7.61 3.38
C LEU A 55 2.72 -7.32 2.39
N LEU A 56 3.08 -6.78 1.23
CA LEU A 56 2.12 -6.43 0.19
C LEU A 56 2.46 -7.19 -1.09
N ASP A 57 1.50 -7.94 -1.60
CA ASP A 57 1.64 -8.70 -2.84
C ASP A 57 0.74 -8.08 -3.91
N GLU A 58 1.36 -7.46 -4.91
CA GLU A 58 0.69 -6.77 -6.01
C GLU A 58 -0.41 -5.82 -5.52
N PRO A 59 -0.06 -4.86 -4.62
CA PRO A 59 -1.09 -4.02 -3.98
C PRO A 59 -1.75 -3.01 -4.91
N THR A 60 -1.17 -2.74 -6.08
CA THR A 60 -1.73 -1.77 -7.03
C THR A 60 -2.63 -2.40 -8.09
N ASN A 61 -2.77 -3.73 -8.11
CA ASN A 61 -3.65 -4.39 -9.05
C ASN A 61 -5.08 -3.88 -8.91
N HIS A 62 -5.70 -3.55 -10.04
CA HIS A 62 -7.08 -3.06 -10.13
C HIS A 62 -7.32 -1.71 -9.46
N LEU A 63 -6.26 -0.98 -9.09
CA LEU A 63 -6.38 0.38 -8.57
C LEU A 63 -6.22 1.40 -9.71
N ASP A 64 -6.99 2.48 -9.65
CA ASP A 64 -6.80 3.62 -10.52
C ASP A 64 -5.61 4.47 -10.07
N PHE A 65 -5.22 5.45 -10.89
CA PHE A 65 -4.06 6.29 -10.62
C PHE A 65 -4.18 7.05 -9.29
N ASP A 66 -5.37 7.59 -9.01
CA ASP A 66 -5.61 8.33 -7.76
C ASP A 66 -5.48 7.42 -6.53
N ALA A 67 -5.98 6.20 -6.63
CA ALA A 67 -5.88 5.22 -5.55
C ALA A 67 -4.41 4.81 -5.32
N ILE A 68 -3.64 4.63 -6.39
CA ILE A 68 -2.21 4.31 -6.30
C ILE A 68 -1.47 5.44 -5.61
N ASN A 69 -1.73 6.69 -5.96
CA ASN A 69 -1.08 7.85 -5.33
C ASN A 69 -1.45 7.96 -3.85
N ALA A 70 -2.70 7.71 -3.50
CA ALA A 70 -3.13 7.71 -2.10
C ALA A 70 -2.40 6.61 -1.31
N LEU A 71 -2.24 5.44 -1.90
CA LEU A 71 -1.50 4.33 -1.29
C LEU A 71 -0.02 4.69 -1.09
N ILE A 72 0.61 5.32 -2.09
CA ILE A 72 1.99 5.78 -2.00
C ILE A 72 2.18 6.71 -0.81
N VAL A 73 1.30 7.71 -0.66
CA VAL A 73 1.38 8.65 0.47
C VAL A 73 1.25 7.90 1.79
N ALA A 74 0.29 6.99 1.89
CA ALA A 74 0.06 6.23 3.12
C ALA A 74 1.25 5.36 3.49
N LEU A 75 1.86 4.69 2.51
CA LEU A 75 3.00 3.80 2.75
C LEU A 75 4.26 4.59 3.08
N ASN A 76 4.47 5.76 2.47
CA ASN A 76 5.61 6.61 2.80
C ASN A 76 5.53 7.18 4.22
N ASN A 77 4.33 7.29 4.77
CA ASN A 77 4.10 7.72 6.15
C ASN A 77 4.03 6.55 7.13
N TYR A 78 4.13 5.32 6.64
CA TYR A 78 4.10 4.14 7.51
C TYR A 78 5.44 3.98 8.23
N GLU A 79 5.39 3.84 9.55
CA GLU A 79 6.59 3.80 10.40
C GLU A 79 7.24 2.43 10.51
N GLY A 80 6.57 1.37 10.05
CA GLY A 80 7.11 0.01 10.09
C GLY A 80 7.90 -0.33 8.83
N GLY A 81 8.35 -1.58 8.77
CA GLY A 81 9.00 -2.12 7.59
C GLY A 81 8.00 -2.51 6.52
N LEU A 82 8.38 -2.36 5.26
CA LEU A 82 7.56 -2.74 4.11
C LEU A 82 8.31 -3.71 3.24
N VAL A 83 7.64 -4.82 2.87
CA VAL A 83 8.12 -5.73 1.83
C VAL A 83 7.03 -5.77 0.76
N ILE A 84 7.37 -5.39 -0.46
CA ILE A 84 6.41 -5.23 -1.54
C ILE A 84 6.83 -6.08 -2.73
N VAL A 85 5.89 -6.86 -3.25
CA VAL A 85 6.04 -7.57 -4.53
C VAL A 85 5.14 -6.86 -5.54
N SER A 86 5.73 -6.31 -6.61
CA SER A 86 4.97 -5.57 -7.60
C SER A 86 5.71 -5.51 -8.93
N HIS A 87 4.96 -5.39 -10.03
CA HIS A 87 5.49 -5.08 -11.35
C HIS A 87 5.28 -3.61 -11.72
N ASP A 88 4.64 -2.82 -10.86
CA ASP A 88 4.40 -1.40 -11.08
C ASP A 88 5.66 -0.60 -10.74
N GLN A 89 6.36 -0.15 -11.78
CA GLN A 89 7.63 0.57 -11.61
C GLN A 89 7.44 1.91 -10.90
N TYR A 90 6.38 2.62 -11.24
CA TYR A 90 6.07 3.91 -10.62
C TYR A 90 5.85 3.74 -9.11
N PHE A 91 5.06 2.73 -8.74
CA PHE A 91 4.77 2.43 -7.35
C PHE A 91 6.05 2.06 -6.59
N LEU A 92 6.85 1.14 -7.14
CA LEU A 92 8.08 0.69 -6.50
C LEU A 92 9.07 1.84 -6.31
N SER A 93 9.27 2.67 -7.34
CA SER A 93 10.20 3.80 -7.25
C SER A 93 9.73 4.87 -6.26
N SER A 94 8.43 4.98 -6.03
CA SER A 94 7.86 5.98 -5.13
C SER A 94 7.90 5.58 -3.67
N VAL A 95 7.97 4.27 -3.37
CA VAL A 95 7.85 3.75 -2.00
C VAL A 95 9.12 3.04 -1.55
N CYS A 96 9.78 2.29 -2.44
CA CYS A 96 10.87 1.41 -2.06
C CYS A 96 12.23 2.07 -2.28
N ASP A 97 13.15 1.86 -1.33
CA ASP A 97 14.53 2.32 -1.42
C ASP A 97 15.52 1.19 -1.73
N ARG A 98 15.08 -0.05 -1.64
CA ARG A 98 15.88 -1.23 -1.95
C ARG A 98 15.13 -2.16 -2.87
N LEU A 99 15.83 -2.72 -3.83
CA LEU A 99 15.26 -3.65 -4.80
C LEU A 99 15.94 -5.01 -4.68
N TYR A 100 15.13 -6.06 -4.54
CA TYR A 100 15.61 -7.43 -4.59
C TYR A 100 15.06 -8.10 -5.83
N VAL A 101 15.93 -8.85 -6.51
CA VAL A 101 15.54 -9.59 -7.72
C VAL A 101 15.42 -11.06 -7.37
N VAL A 102 14.25 -11.64 -7.67
CA VAL A 102 14.02 -13.08 -7.51
C VAL A 102 14.16 -13.74 -8.88
N LYS A 103 15.22 -14.54 -9.04
CA LYS A 103 15.52 -15.20 -10.31
C LYS A 103 16.28 -16.49 -10.03
N ASN A 104 16.00 -17.53 -10.80
CA ASN A 104 16.68 -18.83 -10.69
C ASN A 104 16.63 -19.39 -9.25
N ARG A 105 15.49 -19.24 -8.57
CA ARG A 105 15.27 -19.68 -7.19
C ARG A 105 16.20 -19.00 -6.17
N LYS A 106 16.70 -17.81 -6.51
CA LYS A 106 17.56 -17.01 -5.63
C LYS A 106 17.00 -15.62 -5.48
N VAL A 107 17.27 -15.00 -4.34
CA VAL A 107 16.93 -13.61 -4.05
C VAL A 107 18.22 -12.84 -3.90
N LYS A 108 18.41 -11.81 -4.70
CA LYS A 108 19.62 -10.98 -4.67
C LYS A 108 19.27 -9.51 -4.59
N LEU A 109 20.00 -8.79 -3.75
CA LEU A 109 19.92 -7.33 -3.72
C LEU A 109 20.47 -6.78 -5.04
N PHE A 110 19.66 -5.96 -5.73
CA PHE A 110 20.10 -5.24 -6.91
C PHE A 110 20.69 -3.89 -6.48
N GLU A 111 21.94 -3.62 -6.88
CA GLU A 111 22.58 -2.35 -6.61
C GLU A 111 22.16 -1.34 -7.68
N GLY A 112 21.20 -0.49 -7.34
CA GLY A 112 20.64 0.49 -8.24
C GLY A 112 19.12 0.60 -8.03
N ASP A 113 18.48 1.47 -8.79
CA ASP A 113 17.05 1.65 -8.74
C ASP A 113 16.31 0.79 -9.78
N ILE A 114 14.99 0.89 -9.79
CA ILE A 114 14.17 0.09 -10.71
C ILE A 114 14.44 0.45 -12.18
N ASP A 115 14.76 1.70 -12.47
CA ASP A 115 15.06 2.12 -13.84
C ASP A 115 16.37 1.49 -14.32
N GLU A 116 17.37 1.44 -13.45
CA GLU A 116 18.64 0.77 -13.76
C GLU A 116 18.45 -0.72 -13.97
N TYR A 117 17.62 -1.36 -13.16
CA TYR A 117 17.28 -2.77 -13.32
C TYR A 117 16.60 -3.03 -14.65
N ARG A 118 15.65 -2.19 -15.04
CA ARG A 118 14.96 -2.33 -16.32
C ARG A 118 15.93 -2.21 -17.49
N LYS A 119 16.85 -1.27 -17.43
CA LYS A 119 17.88 -1.10 -18.47
C LYS A 119 18.78 -2.34 -18.55
N SER A 120 19.09 -2.96 -17.44
CA SER A 120 19.92 -4.17 -17.42
C SER A 120 19.25 -5.34 -18.14
N LEU A 121 17.91 -5.40 -18.14
CA LEU A 121 17.16 -6.45 -18.83
C LEU A 121 17.12 -6.27 -20.35
N GLN A 122 17.40 -5.08 -20.84
CA GLN A 122 17.33 -4.75 -22.27
C GLN A 122 18.64 -5.03 -23.02
N LYS A 123 19.63 -5.51 -22.35
CA LYS A 123 20.91 -5.86 -22.96
C LYS A 123 20.87 -7.22 -23.66
#